data_db3193cc4072919a782772cc7aa46491
#
_entry.id   db3193cc4072919a782772cc7aa46491
#
_cell.length_a   1.000
_cell.length_b   1.000
_cell.length_c   1.000
_cell.angle_alpha   90.00
_cell.angle_beta   90.00
_cell.angle_gamma   90.00
#
_symmetry.space_group_name_H-M   'P 1'
#
loop_
_entity.id
_entity.type
_entity.pdbx_description
1 polymer ?
#
loop_
_entity_poly.entity_id
_entity_poly.type
_entity_poly.pdbx_seq_one_letter_code
_entity_poly.pdbx_strand_id
1 'polypeptide(L)'
;MLITNLKYKTFTFPVGEMQVTVEDLASIKVSVNFRFTKNADIIELLLFCDAAKRQGHTLDRLIMGYVPFSRQDRCNNPGEAFSLKVFCDLINALEFDTVLIQDPHSDVTPALFNNCVVEHQWDLLAPLIRQFVRTPFYLVAPDAGALKKTHKLAQTLMTPDPHGLMGVIESSKERNTATGEITGTVVHASGLIRSVTIGDLDVPIAYVIADDIIDGGRTFVELGKELRLMGAERVHLYATHGFFTKGKQVFDGIIDEVHVVNDSSKITLLGWRE
;
A
#
# COMPACT_ATOMS: atom_id res chain seq x y z
N MET A 1 7.70 -11.92 9.05
CA MET A 1 9.11 -12.12 8.60
C MET A 1 9.90 -10.85 8.87
N LEU A 2 11.06 -10.96 9.53
CA LEU A 2 11.93 -9.84 9.87
C LEU A 2 13.20 -9.87 9.01
N ILE A 3 13.60 -8.70 8.54
CA ILE A 3 14.92 -8.45 7.94
C ILE A 3 15.58 -7.41 8.83
N THR A 4 16.73 -7.72 9.39
CA THR A 4 17.37 -6.91 10.40
C THR A 4 18.89 -6.98 10.28
N ASN A 5 19.59 -5.98 10.81
CA ASN A 5 21.05 -5.94 10.91
C ASN A 5 21.59 -6.76 12.09
N LEU A 6 20.73 -7.34 12.93
CA LEU A 6 21.09 -8.24 14.03
C LEU A 6 20.76 -9.68 13.65
N LYS A 7 21.75 -10.59 13.76
CA LYS A 7 21.53 -12.02 13.52
C LYS A 7 20.67 -12.63 14.61
N TYR A 8 19.68 -13.42 14.22
CA TYR A 8 18.82 -14.12 15.15
C TYR A 8 18.39 -15.48 14.60
N LYS A 9 17.91 -16.36 15.49
CA LYS A 9 17.32 -17.65 15.18
C LYS A 9 15.95 -17.78 15.82
N THR A 10 15.07 -18.49 15.17
CA THR A 10 13.77 -18.89 15.72
C THR A 10 13.73 -20.39 15.90
N PHE A 11 13.08 -20.83 16.96
CA PHE A 11 12.75 -22.22 17.22
C PHE A 11 11.28 -22.31 17.63
N THR A 12 10.56 -23.26 17.07
CA THR A 12 9.16 -23.51 17.44
C THR A 12 9.05 -24.86 18.15
N PHE A 13 8.54 -24.83 19.37
CA PHE A 13 8.26 -26.03 20.15
C PHE A 13 7.10 -26.82 19.54
N PRO A 14 6.99 -28.16 19.82
CA PRO A 14 5.93 -29.00 19.26
C PRO A 14 4.50 -28.51 19.51
N VAL A 15 4.27 -27.79 20.62
CA VAL A 15 2.97 -27.19 20.96
C VAL A 15 2.70 -25.87 20.20
N GLY A 16 3.64 -25.38 19.37
CA GLY A 16 3.50 -24.18 18.55
C GLY A 16 4.07 -22.90 19.16
N GLU A 17 4.64 -22.95 20.37
CA GLU A 17 5.30 -21.81 21.00
C GLU A 17 6.62 -21.49 20.31
N MET A 18 6.87 -20.20 20.06
CA MET A 18 8.09 -19.72 19.40
C MET A 18 9.09 -19.21 20.43
N GLN A 19 10.37 -19.51 20.23
CA GLN A 19 11.49 -18.88 20.91
C GLN A 19 12.36 -18.16 19.89
N VAL A 20 12.86 -16.99 20.29
CA VAL A 20 13.82 -16.18 19.50
C VAL A 20 15.10 -16.03 20.30
N THR A 21 16.24 -16.18 19.62
CA THR A 21 17.57 -15.97 20.19
C THR A 21 18.38 -15.07 19.26
N VAL A 22 18.95 -13.99 19.77
CA VAL A 22 19.89 -13.14 19.05
C VAL A 22 21.32 -13.63 19.26
N GLU A 23 22.16 -13.48 18.24
CA GLU A 23 23.50 -14.11 18.23
C GLU A 23 24.66 -13.14 18.50
N ASP A 24 24.44 -11.83 18.40
CA ASP A 24 25.50 -10.84 18.58
C ASP A 24 25.56 -10.34 20.03
N LEU A 25 26.76 -10.25 20.55
CA LEU A 25 27.02 -9.82 21.94
C LEU A 25 27.44 -8.35 22.03
N ALA A 26 27.81 -7.72 20.92
CA ALA A 26 28.16 -6.29 20.91
C ALA A 26 26.86 -5.45 20.84
N SER A 27 26.74 -4.47 21.76
CA SER A 27 25.58 -3.56 21.72
C SER A 27 25.58 -2.72 20.44
N ILE A 28 24.48 -2.80 19.67
CA ILE A 28 24.29 -2.04 18.44
C ILE A 28 22.91 -1.38 18.40
N LYS A 29 22.75 -0.41 17.49
CA LYS A 29 21.44 0.09 17.09
C LYS A 29 20.79 -0.89 16.10
N VAL A 30 19.62 -1.39 16.47
CA VAL A 30 18.90 -2.42 15.69
C VAL A 30 17.82 -1.76 14.84
N SER A 31 17.89 -2.02 13.56
CA SER A 31 16.82 -1.66 12.61
C SER A 31 16.14 -2.92 12.09
N VAL A 32 14.82 -2.88 12.00
CA VAL A 32 13.98 -3.99 11.60
C VAL A 32 13.11 -3.58 10.42
N ASN A 33 13.18 -4.31 9.32
CA ASN A 33 12.19 -4.26 8.27
C ASN A 33 11.18 -5.39 8.54
N PHE A 34 9.98 -5.01 8.97
CA PHE A 34 8.90 -5.94 9.32
C PHE A 34 7.96 -6.14 8.16
N ARG A 35 7.83 -7.38 7.72
CA ARG A 35 6.86 -7.79 6.72
C ARG A 35 5.81 -8.69 7.33
N PHE A 36 4.57 -8.22 7.31
CA PHE A 36 3.42 -8.99 7.78
C PHE A 36 2.95 -9.98 6.70
N THR A 37 2.84 -11.25 7.05
CA THR A 37 2.24 -12.30 6.24
C THR A 37 1.18 -13.08 7.02
N LYS A 38 1.33 -13.17 8.32
CA LYS A 38 0.44 -13.87 9.26
C LYS A 38 0.60 -13.32 10.67
N ASN A 39 -0.38 -13.55 11.54
CA ASN A 39 -0.34 -13.05 12.92
C ASN A 39 0.89 -13.53 13.71
N ALA A 40 1.45 -14.69 13.40
CA ALA A 40 2.67 -15.19 14.04
C ALA A 40 3.89 -14.28 13.79
N ASP A 41 3.92 -13.52 12.70
CA ASP A 41 5.01 -12.57 12.43
C ASP A 41 5.05 -11.44 13.47
N ILE A 42 3.90 -11.06 14.03
CA ILE A 42 3.81 -10.06 15.12
C ILE A 42 4.47 -10.63 16.37
N ILE A 43 4.18 -11.88 16.72
CA ILE A 43 4.80 -12.55 17.88
C ILE A 43 6.30 -12.67 17.68
N GLU A 44 6.77 -13.02 16.47
CA GLU A 44 8.20 -13.06 16.14
C GLU A 44 8.87 -11.71 16.37
N LEU A 45 8.24 -10.60 15.94
CA LEU A 45 8.74 -9.24 16.16
C LEU A 45 8.84 -8.90 17.65
N LEU A 46 7.79 -9.19 18.44
CA LEU A 46 7.78 -8.92 19.88
C LEU A 46 8.92 -9.68 20.61
N LEU A 47 9.05 -10.98 20.33
CA LEU A 47 10.08 -11.83 20.93
C LEU A 47 11.50 -11.42 20.50
N PHE A 48 11.69 -11.04 19.23
CA PHE A 48 12.95 -10.54 18.71
C PHE A 48 13.37 -9.25 19.44
N CYS A 49 12.45 -8.30 19.59
CA CYS A 49 12.72 -7.03 20.25
C CYS A 49 13.05 -7.23 21.75
N ASP A 50 12.35 -8.12 22.46
CA ASP A 50 12.67 -8.47 23.85
C ASP A 50 14.07 -9.09 23.95
N ALA A 51 14.39 -10.07 23.10
CA ALA A 51 15.71 -10.71 23.07
C ALA A 51 16.83 -9.70 22.77
N ALA A 52 16.61 -8.78 21.82
CA ALA A 52 17.56 -7.73 21.48
C ALA A 52 17.80 -6.78 22.68
N LYS A 53 16.74 -6.30 23.31
CA LYS A 53 16.84 -5.42 24.50
C LYS A 53 17.56 -6.10 25.67
N ARG A 54 17.31 -7.40 25.92
CA ARG A 54 18.00 -8.19 26.99
C ARG A 54 19.49 -8.34 26.74
N GLN A 55 19.94 -8.30 25.50
CA GLN A 55 21.35 -8.32 25.11
C GLN A 55 21.98 -6.92 25.10
N GLY A 56 21.23 -5.87 25.49
CA GLY A 56 21.74 -4.50 25.59
C GLY A 56 21.71 -3.74 24.24
N HIS A 57 21.00 -4.23 23.23
CA HIS A 57 20.79 -3.49 21.98
C HIS A 57 19.70 -2.42 22.15
N THR A 58 19.78 -1.36 21.34
CA THR A 58 18.75 -0.33 21.24
C THR A 58 17.97 -0.49 19.94
N LEU A 59 16.64 -0.27 19.99
CA LEU A 59 15.76 -0.37 18.83
C LEU A 59 15.71 1.00 18.14
N ASP A 60 16.40 1.13 17.00
CA ASP A 60 16.52 2.39 16.24
C ASP A 60 15.31 2.57 15.32
N ARG A 61 15.14 1.69 14.34
CA ARG A 61 14.09 1.85 13.33
C ARG A 61 13.25 0.59 13.14
N LEU A 62 11.93 0.77 13.10
CA LEU A 62 11.00 -0.20 12.56
C LEU A 62 10.47 0.30 11.22
N ILE A 63 10.68 -0.46 10.15
CA ILE A 63 10.19 -0.14 8.81
C ILE A 63 9.07 -1.11 8.46
N MET A 64 7.89 -0.58 8.17
CA MET A 64 6.73 -1.35 7.74
C MET A 64 6.24 -0.81 6.39
N GLY A 65 6.39 -1.59 5.31
CA GLY A 65 5.73 -1.24 4.05
C GLY A 65 4.23 -1.19 4.27
N TYR A 66 3.61 -2.33 4.56
CA TYR A 66 2.20 -2.40 4.94
C TYR A 66 2.03 -2.47 6.45
N VAL A 67 1.12 -1.65 7.00
CA VAL A 67 0.76 -1.70 8.42
C VAL A 67 -0.38 -2.69 8.62
N PRO A 68 -0.19 -3.78 9.41
CA PRO A 68 -1.25 -4.72 9.71
C PRO A 68 -2.47 -4.03 10.32
N PHE A 69 -3.65 -4.53 9.99
CA PHE A 69 -4.94 -4.02 10.48
C PHE A 69 -5.27 -2.57 10.06
N SER A 70 -4.51 -1.95 9.14
CA SER A 70 -4.73 -0.55 8.71
C SER A 70 -6.14 -0.27 8.17
N ARG A 71 -6.83 -1.29 7.62
CA ARG A 71 -8.21 -1.20 7.14
C ARG A 71 -9.26 -1.32 8.25
N GLN A 72 -8.85 -1.62 9.49
CA GLN A 72 -9.69 -1.74 10.68
C GLN A 72 -9.39 -0.56 11.62
N ASP A 73 -9.49 0.65 11.06
CA ASP A 73 -9.08 1.91 11.66
C ASP A 73 -10.20 2.60 12.48
N ARG A 74 -11.31 1.89 12.69
CA ARG A 74 -12.48 2.34 13.46
C ARG A 74 -13.38 1.16 13.83
N CYS A 75 -14.25 1.37 14.82
CA CYS A 75 -15.34 0.45 15.13
C CYS A 75 -16.62 0.94 14.43
N ASN A 76 -17.15 0.16 13.50
CA ASN A 76 -18.37 0.50 12.76
C ASN A 76 -19.62 -0.02 13.46
N ASN A 77 -19.50 -1.13 14.23
CA ASN A 77 -20.59 -1.75 14.96
C ASN A 77 -20.21 -2.00 16.42
N PRO A 78 -21.19 -2.04 17.35
CA PRO A 78 -20.96 -2.43 18.73
C PRO A 78 -20.32 -3.82 18.83
N GLY A 79 -19.28 -3.95 19.67
CA GLY A 79 -18.57 -5.22 19.88
C GLY A 79 -17.41 -5.48 18.90
N GLU A 80 -17.19 -4.65 17.90
CA GLU A 80 -16.00 -4.74 17.05
C GLU A 80 -14.75 -4.27 17.80
N ALA A 81 -13.62 -4.97 17.54
CA ALA A 81 -12.33 -4.52 18.03
C ALA A 81 -11.77 -3.37 17.16
N PHE A 82 -11.18 -2.38 17.80
CA PHE A 82 -10.35 -1.40 17.10
C PHE A 82 -8.95 -2.01 16.86
N SER A 83 -8.85 -2.94 15.90
CA SER A 83 -7.68 -3.81 15.73
C SER A 83 -6.42 -3.04 15.41
N LEU A 84 -6.51 -1.96 14.60
CA LEU A 84 -5.37 -1.10 14.31
C LEU A 84 -4.79 -0.49 15.58
N LYS A 85 -5.65 0.02 16.48
CA LYS A 85 -5.19 0.60 17.75
C LYS A 85 -4.48 -0.43 18.61
N VAL A 86 -5.03 -1.65 18.75
CA VAL A 86 -4.41 -2.74 19.50
C VAL A 86 -3.02 -3.06 18.94
N PHE A 87 -2.88 -3.13 17.62
CA PHE A 87 -1.58 -3.36 16.97
C PHE A 87 -0.60 -2.20 17.24
N CYS A 88 -1.04 -0.96 17.08
CA CYS A 88 -0.19 0.22 17.31
C CYS A 88 0.27 0.29 18.78
N ASP A 89 -0.59 -0.03 19.74
CA ASP A 89 -0.22 -0.07 21.18
C ASP A 89 0.89 -1.11 21.44
N LEU A 90 0.82 -2.29 20.82
CA LEU A 90 1.87 -3.31 20.91
C LEU A 90 3.20 -2.80 20.34
N ILE A 91 3.17 -2.14 19.17
CA ILE A 91 4.38 -1.58 18.55
C ILE A 91 4.95 -0.41 19.35
N ASN A 92 4.10 0.49 19.87
CA ASN A 92 4.54 1.61 20.72
C ASN A 92 5.25 1.12 21.99
N ALA A 93 4.82 0.00 22.57
CA ALA A 93 5.47 -0.61 23.73
C ALA A 93 6.88 -1.16 23.44
N LEU A 94 7.24 -1.35 22.16
CA LEU A 94 8.58 -1.76 21.77
C LEU A 94 9.60 -0.60 21.84
N GLU A 95 9.14 0.66 21.83
CA GLU A 95 9.96 1.86 22.00
C GLU A 95 11.06 2.00 20.92
N PHE A 96 10.71 1.80 19.65
CA PHE A 96 11.59 2.17 18.55
C PHE A 96 11.78 3.69 18.50
N ASP A 97 13.02 4.15 18.23
CA ASP A 97 13.31 5.57 18.03
C ASP A 97 12.52 6.15 16.84
N THR A 98 12.28 5.34 15.81
CA THR A 98 11.50 5.71 14.63
C THR A 98 10.66 4.53 14.12
N VAL A 99 9.40 4.78 13.80
CA VAL A 99 8.51 3.85 13.08
C VAL A 99 8.23 4.45 11.71
N LEU A 100 8.83 3.90 10.65
CA LEU A 100 8.61 4.32 9.27
C LEU A 100 7.53 3.44 8.63
N ILE A 101 6.50 4.06 8.11
CA ILE A 101 5.40 3.39 7.41
C ILE A 101 5.21 3.95 6.01
N GLN A 102 4.75 3.10 5.08
CA GLN A 102 4.52 3.51 3.69
C GLN A 102 3.03 3.53 3.40
N ASP A 103 2.55 4.65 2.84
CA ASP A 103 1.18 4.85 2.37
C ASP A 103 0.11 4.27 3.31
N PRO A 104 -0.03 4.77 4.53
CA PRO A 104 -1.04 4.30 5.46
C PRO A 104 -2.44 4.45 4.87
N HIS A 105 -3.32 3.47 5.12
CA HIS A 105 -4.68 3.44 4.59
C HIS A 105 -5.48 4.70 4.93
N SER A 106 -5.28 5.25 6.11
CA SER A 106 -5.90 6.50 6.58
C SER A 106 -4.98 7.30 7.49
N ASP A 107 -5.35 8.55 7.75
CA ASP A 107 -4.64 9.45 8.68
C ASP A 107 -4.71 8.96 10.15
N VAL A 108 -5.55 7.96 10.47
CA VAL A 108 -5.63 7.33 11.80
C VAL A 108 -4.36 6.55 12.13
N THR A 109 -3.80 5.84 11.15
CA THR A 109 -2.61 5.00 11.36
C THR A 109 -1.42 5.80 11.93
N PRO A 110 -0.94 6.88 11.28
CA PRO A 110 0.18 7.65 11.83
C PRO A 110 -0.16 8.36 13.14
N ALA A 111 -1.43 8.70 13.38
CA ALA A 111 -1.85 9.33 14.64
C ALA A 111 -1.79 8.38 15.85
N LEU A 112 -1.81 7.07 15.63
CA LEU A 112 -1.73 6.06 16.69
C LEU A 112 -0.30 5.64 17.05
N PHE A 113 0.68 5.88 16.19
CA PHE A 113 2.09 5.61 16.48
C PHE A 113 2.78 6.78 17.17
N ASN A 114 3.67 6.51 18.10
CA ASN A 114 4.40 7.56 18.85
C ASN A 114 5.42 8.31 17.98
N ASN A 115 6.33 7.60 17.31
CA ASN A 115 7.48 8.16 16.57
C ASN A 115 7.35 7.85 15.07
N CYS A 116 6.22 8.24 14.46
CA CYS A 116 5.87 7.85 13.12
C CYS A 116 6.48 8.78 12.06
N VAL A 117 7.09 8.19 11.04
CA VAL A 117 7.47 8.84 9.79
C VAL A 117 6.72 8.18 8.65
N VAL A 118 6.08 8.97 7.80
CA VAL A 118 5.25 8.48 6.69
C VAL A 118 5.93 8.76 5.36
N GLU A 119 6.15 7.71 4.56
CA GLU A 119 6.36 7.85 3.12
C GLU A 119 5.00 7.80 2.43
N HIS A 120 4.62 8.88 1.78
CA HIS A 120 3.27 9.02 1.23
C HIS A 120 3.14 8.33 -0.14
N GLN A 121 1.91 7.96 -0.51
CA GLN A 121 1.58 7.34 -1.79
C GLN A 121 2.17 8.09 -2.98
N TRP A 122 2.06 9.41 -2.99
CA TRP A 122 2.53 10.24 -4.10
C TRP A 122 4.05 10.25 -4.24
N ASP A 123 4.80 10.09 -3.13
CA ASP A 123 6.27 9.99 -3.16
C ASP A 123 6.72 8.63 -3.71
N LEU A 124 5.91 7.60 -3.50
CA LEU A 124 6.16 6.23 -3.92
C LEU A 124 5.69 5.94 -5.35
N LEU A 125 4.47 6.38 -5.72
CA LEU A 125 3.88 6.06 -7.03
C LEU A 125 4.32 7.00 -8.14
N ALA A 126 4.59 8.29 -7.87
CA ALA A 126 4.98 9.22 -8.93
C ALA A 126 6.24 8.79 -9.70
N PRO A 127 7.32 8.31 -9.05
CA PRO A 127 8.48 7.78 -9.78
C PRO A 127 8.14 6.58 -10.69
N LEU A 128 7.26 5.66 -10.21
CA LEU A 128 6.84 4.50 -11.01
C LEU A 128 6.01 4.93 -12.22
N ILE A 129 5.04 5.82 -12.02
CA ILE A 129 4.21 6.33 -13.12
C ILE A 129 5.09 7.04 -14.15
N ARG A 130 6.02 7.91 -13.73
CA ARG A 130 6.98 8.55 -14.63
C ARG A 130 7.88 7.58 -15.38
N GLN A 131 8.20 6.44 -14.78
CA GLN A 131 9.04 5.42 -15.41
C GLN A 131 8.30 4.62 -16.48
N PHE A 132 7.05 4.26 -16.25
CA PHE A 132 6.31 3.30 -17.09
C PHE A 132 5.26 3.92 -17.99
N VAL A 133 4.56 5.00 -17.56
CA VAL A 133 3.58 5.68 -18.40
C VAL A 133 4.30 6.66 -19.34
N ARG A 134 4.26 6.40 -20.64
CA ARG A 134 4.97 7.17 -21.68
C ARG A 134 4.04 7.93 -22.64
N THR A 135 2.74 7.83 -22.42
CA THR A 135 1.70 8.49 -23.22
C THR A 135 0.94 9.48 -22.33
N PRO A 136 0.21 10.44 -22.92
CA PRO A 136 -0.73 11.26 -22.15
C PRO A 136 -1.69 10.36 -21.35
N PHE A 137 -2.05 10.78 -20.14
CA PHE A 137 -2.87 9.95 -19.27
C PHE A 137 -3.74 10.76 -18.31
N TYR A 138 -4.82 10.14 -17.85
CA TYR A 138 -5.61 10.58 -16.70
C TYR A 138 -5.30 9.71 -15.49
N LEU A 139 -5.23 10.33 -14.31
CA LEU A 139 -5.34 9.58 -13.05
C LEU A 139 -6.81 9.28 -12.76
N VAL A 140 -7.07 8.08 -12.26
CA VAL A 140 -8.43 7.64 -11.90
C VAL A 140 -8.45 7.28 -10.42
N ALA A 141 -9.25 7.99 -9.62
CA ALA A 141 -9.52 7.64 -8.24
C ALA A 141 -10.52 6.50 -8.18
N PRO A 142 -10.19 5.33 -7.58
CA PRO A 142 -11.07 4.15 -7.60
C PRO A 142 -12.33 4.30 -6.74
N ASP A 143 -12.33 5.23 -5.80
CA ASP A 143 -13.49 5.61 -5.00
C ASP A 143 -13.26 6.97 -4.30
N ALA A 144 -14.28 7.45 -3.59
CA ALA A 144 -14.23 8.73 -2.87
C ALA A 144 -13.13 8.76 -1.78
N GLY A 145 -12.78 7.62 -1.18
CA GLY A 145 -11.72 7.52 -0.15
C GLY A 145 -10.33 7.79 -0.72
N ALA A 146 -10.08 7.35 -1.96
CA ALA A 146 -8.79 7.53 -2.64
C ALA A 146 -8.61 8.94 -3.23
N LEU A 147 -9.68 9.73 -3.36
CA LEU A 147 -9.67 11.00 -4.10
C LEU A 147 -8.64 12.00 -3.58
N LYS A 148 -8.53 12.18 -2.24
CA LYS A 148 -7.55 13.08 -1.61
C LYS A 148 -6.11 12.69 -1.99
N LYS A 149 -5.78 11.40 -1.93
CA LYS A 149 -4.45 10.87 -2.29
C LYS A 149 -4.19 11.02 -3.79
N THR A 150 -5.19 10.72 -4.64
CA THR A 150 -5.08 10.87 -6.10
C THR A 150 -4.80 12.31 -6.51
N HIS A 151 -5.46 13.30 -5.90
CA HIS A 151 -5.15 14.73 -6.15
C HIS A 151 -3.74 15.11 -5.70
N LYS A 152 -3.25 14.59 -4.58
CA LYS A 152 -1.87 14.82 -4.14
C LYS A 152 -0.86 14.20 -5.11
N LEU A 153 -1.13 13.00 -5.59
CA LEU A 153 -0.33 12.33 -6.62
C LEU A 153 -0.32 13.15 -7.92
N ALA A 154 -1.47 13.69 -8.34
CA ALA A 154 -1.56 14.58 -9.49
C ALA A 154 -0.67 15.83 -9.32
N GLN A 155 -0.75 16.49 -8.16
CA GLN A 155 0.10 17.66 -7.86
C GLN A 155 1.60 17.31 -7.95
N THR A 156 2.00 16.16 -7.41
CA THR A 156 3.39 15.68 -7.46
C THR A 156 3.84 15.39 -8.89
N LEU A 157 2.97 14.79 -9.71
CA LEU A 157 3.25 14.50 -11.11
C LEU A 157 3.35 15.76 -11.98
N MET A 158 2.65 16.85 -11.62
CA MET A 158 2.71 18.13 -12.32
C MET A 158 3.99 18.93 -12.02
N THR A 159 4.79 18.53 -11.05
CA THR A 159 6.00 19.25 -10.63
C THR A 159 7.26 18.42 -10.91
N PRO A 160 8.31 18.93 -11.57
CA PRO A 160 8.42 20.24 -12.25
C PRO A 160 7.74 20.30 -13.61
N ASP A 161 7.38 19.16 -14.20
CA ASP A 161 6.81 19.01 -15.54
C ASP A 161 5.58 18.07 -15.45
N PRO A 162 4.46 18.38 -16.10
CA PRO A 162 3.21 17.59 -16.04
C PRO A 162 3.33 16.14 -16.53
N HIS A 163 4.43 15.74 -17.14
CA HIS A 163 4.72 14.37 -17.58
C HIS A 163 3.54 13.70 -18.30
N GLY A 164 2.80 14.45 -19.11
CA GLY A 164 1.64 13.94 -19.86
C GLY A 164 0.36 13.77 -19.05
N LEU A 165 0.32 14.18 -17.78
CA LEU A 165 -0.92 14.16 -16.98
C LEU A 165 -1.92 15.17 -17.52
N MET A 166 -3.12 14.70 -17.89
CA MET A 166 -4.21 15.50 -18.45
C MET A 166 -5.24 15.93 -17.39
N GLY A 167 -5.36 15.18 -16.30
CA GLY A 167 -6.30 15.47 -15.23
C GLY A 167 -6.59 14.29 -14.32
N VAL A 168 -7.57 14.46 -13.44
CA VAL A 168 -8.05 13.43 -12.51
C VAL A 168 -9.51 13.11 -12.85
N ILE A 169 -9.82 11.83 -12.93
CA ILE A 169 -11.17 11.30 -13.07
C ILE A 169 -11.60 10.67 -11.75
N GLU A 170 -12.77 11.03 -11.29
CA GLU A 170 -13.36 10.50 -10.06
C GLU A 170 -14.25 9.31 -10.38
N SER A 171 -14.26 8.33 -9.48
CA SER A 171 -15.26 7.27 -9.50
C SER A 171 -15.90 7.07 -8.13
N SER A 172 -17.08 6.50 -8.10
CA SER A 172 -17.80 6.15 -6.87
C SER A 172 -18.38 4.75 -6.97
N LYS A 173 -18.51 4.11 -5.79
CA LYS A 173 -19.17 2.81 -5.67
C LYS A 173 -20.67 3.02 -5.49
N GLU A 174 -21.46 2.44 -6.38
CA GLU A 174 -22.90 2.32 -6.14
C GLU A 174 -23.13 1.22 -5.11
N ARG A 175 -23.99 1.52 -4.14
CA ARG A 175 -24.40 0.56 -3.12
C ARG A 175 -25.91 0.40 -3.14
N ASN A 176 -26.36 -0.82 -2.98
CA ASN A 176 -27.75 -1.07 -2.64
C ASN A 176 -28.03 -0.45 -1.26
N THR A 177 -28.88 0.56 -1.20
CA THR A 177 -29.19 1.31 0.02
C THR A 177 -29.85 0.45 1.10
N ALA A 178 -30.47 -0.67 0.72
CA ALA A 178 -31.15 -1.59 1.65
C ALA A 178 -30.19 -2.65 2.25
N THR A 179 -29.22 -3.14 1.44
CA THR A 179 -28.32 -4.23 1.86
C THR A 179 -26.89 -3.74 2.13
N GLY A 180 -26.53 -2.53 1.68
CA GLY A 180 -25.17 -2.00 1.74
C GLY A 180 -24.19 -2.65 0.74
N GLU A 181 -24.65 -3.62 -0.05
CA GLU A 181 -23.83 -4.30 -1.06
C GLU A 181 -23.44 -3.36 -2.19
N ILE A 182 -22.18 -3.49 -2.67
CA ILE A 182 -21.72 -2.77 -3.84
C ILE A 182 -22.35 -3.41 -5.07
N THR A 183 -23.15 -2.63 -5.81
CA THR A 183 -23.87 -3.05 -7.02
C THR A 183 -23.14 -2.65 -8.30
N GLY A 184 -22.24 -1.66 -8.23
CA GLY A 184 -21.49 -1.18 -9.39
C GLY A 184 -20.45 -0.13 -9.04
N THR A 185 -19.77 0.34 -10.09
CA THR A 185 -18.84 1.48 -10.04
C THR A 185 -19.30 2.49 -11.09
N VAL A 186 -19.39 3.77 -10.72
CA VAL A 186 -19.70 4.87 -11.63
C VAL A 186 -18.46 5.72 -11.84
N VAL A 187 -18.13 5.96 -13.09
CA VAL A 187 -17.04 6.88 -13.48
C VAL A 187 -17.68 8.24 -13.80
N HIS A 188 -17.24 9.27 -13.05
CA HIS A 188 -17.77 10.63 -13.20
C HIS A 188 -17.05 11.37 -14.34
N ALA A 189 -17.35 10.99 -15.58
CA ALA A 189 -16.86 11.65 -16.78
C ALA A 189 -17.95 11.64 -17.84
N SER A 190 -18.09 12.72 -18.59
CA SER A 190 -19.08 12.84 -19.70
C SER A 190 -18.72 12.00 -20.93
N GLY A 191 -17.54 11.39 -20.93
CA GLY A 191 -16.96 10.52 -21.96
C GLY A 191 -15.46 10.45 -21.76
N LEU A 192 -14.85 9.41 -22.31
CA LEU A 192 -13.39 9.26 -22.29
C LEU A 192 -12.79 9.70 -23.63
N ILE A 193 -11.67 10.40 -23.56
CA ILE A 193 -10.87 10.75 -24.74
C ILE A 193 -9.94 9.56 -25.01
N ARG A 194 -10.01 8.99 -26.23
CA ARG A 194 -9.21 7.80 -26.60
C ARG A 194 -7.79 8.14 -26.96
N SER A 195 -7.59 9.26 -27.65
CA SER A 195 -6.29 9.70 -28.14
C SER A 195 -6.23 11.22 -28.24
N VAL A 196 -5.03 11.75 -28.35
CA VAL A 196 -4.75 13.16 -28.67
C VAL A 196 -3.82 13.22 -29.86
N THR A 197 -4.01 14.18 -30.75
CA THR A 197 -3.13 14.41 -31.89
C THR A 197 -1.92 15.22 -31.43
N ILE A 198 -0.72 14.66 -31.58
CA ILE A 198 0.55 15.33 -31.31
C ILE A 198 1.35 15.35 -32.61
N GLY A 199 1.47 16.54 -33.21
CA GLY A 199 1.97 16.67 -34.59
C GLY A 199 1.03 15.96 -35.54
N ASP A 200 1.55 14.99 -36.31
CA ASP A 200 0.77 14.16 -37.25
C ASP A 200 0.40 12.78 -36.68
N LEU A 201 0.64 12.55 -35.37
CA LEU A 201 0.43 11.25 -34.73
C LEU A 201 -0.79 11.31 -33.81
N ASP A 202 -1.62 10.28 -33.91
CA ASP A 202 -2.71 10.02 -32.98
C ASP A 202 -2.17 9.15 -31.83
N VAL A 203 -2.03 9.75 -30.64
CA VAL A 203 -1.42 9.13 -29.46
C VAL A 203 -2.50 8.65 -28.51
N PRO A 204 -2.58 7.35 -28.19
CA PRO A 204 -3.58 6.83 -27.28
C PRO A 204 -3.35 7.34 -25.86
N ILE A 205 -4.44 7.60 -25.16
CA ILE A 205 -4.43 8.03 -23.77
C ILE A 205 -4.53 6.82 -22.84
N ALA A 206 -3.70 6.81 -21.77
CA ALA A 206 -3.79 5.84 -20.71
C ALA A 206 -4.69 6.34 -19.56
N TYR A 207 -5.40 5.40 -18.91
CA TYR A 207 -6.18 5.62 -17.72
C TYR A 207 -5.49 4.90 -16.56
N VAL A 208 -4.91 5.66 -15.65
CA VAL A 208 -4.05 5.18 -14.57
C VAL A 208 -4.82 5.18 -13.26
N ILE A 209 -5.28 4.02 -12.84
CA ILE A 209 -5.92 3.83 -11.53
C ILE A 209 -4.82 3.83 -10.47
N ALA A 210 -4.96 4.63 -9.40
CA ALA A 210 -3.99 4.70 -8.30
C ALA A 210 -4.68 4.46 -6.95
N ASP A 211 -4.13 3.51 -6.15
CA ASP A 211 -4.68 3.18 -4.83
C ASP A 211 -3.57 2.79 -3.83
N ASP A 212 -3.93 2.56 -2.56
CA ASP A 212 -3.00 2.08 -1.54
C ASP A 212 -2.84 0.56 -1.57
N ILE A 213 -3.91 -0.21 -1.76
CA ILE A 213 -3.92 -1.67 -1.60
C ILE A 213 -4.63 -2.39 -2.74
N ILE A 214 -3.94 -3.38 -3.33
CA ILE A 214 -4.54 -4.43 -4.16
C ILE A 214 -4.66 -5.71 -3.32
N ASP A 215 -5.87 -6.07 -2.90
CA ASP A 215 -6.18 -7.33 -2.23
C ASP A 215 -6.71 -8.36 -3.24
N GLY A 216 -8.01 -8.66 -3.27
CA GLY A 216 -8.63 -9.57 -4.25
C GLY A 216 -8.90 -8.95 -5.63
N GLY A 217 -8.66 -7.65 -5.80
CA GLY A 217 -8.73 -6.95 -7.09
C GLY A 217 -10.12 -6.56 -7.58
N ARG A 218 -11.22 -6.94 -6.91
CA ARG A 218 -12.59 -6.76 -7.39
C ARG A 218 -12.91 -5.31 -7.78
N THR A 219 -12.57 -4.34 -6.94
CA THR A 219 -12.80 -2.90 -7.19
C THR A 219 -12.16 -2.46 -8.52
N PHE A 220 -10.94 -2.89 -8.78
CA PHE A 220 -10.18 -2.49 -9.97
C PHE A 220 -10.66 -3.20 -11.22
N VAL A 221 -11.10 -4.45 -11.09
CA VAL A 221 -11.72 -5.21 -12.19
C VAL A 221 -13.03 -4.55 -12.61
N GLU A 222 -13.90 -4.19 -11.67
CA GLU A 222 -15.16 -3.50 -11.95
C GLU A 222 -14.90 -2.12 -12.58
N LEU A 223 -14.02 -1.31 -11.99
CA LEU A 223 -13.65 0.00 -12.53
C LEU A 223 -13.00 -0.12 -13.92
N GLY A 224 -12.09 -1.08 -14.12
CA GLY A 224 -11.45 -1.31 -15.40
C GLY A 224 -12.45 -1.68 -16.50
N LYS A 225 -13.47 -2.50 -16.19
CA LYS A 225 -14.57 -2.83 -17.11
C LYS A 225 -15.36 -1.59 -17.50
N GLU A 226 -15.72 -0.74 -16.54
CA GLU A 226 -16.43 0.51 -16.82
C GLU A 226 -15.59 1.45 -17.71
N LEU A 227 -14.29 1.61 -17.42
CA LEU A 227 -13.39 2.38 -18.27
C LEU A 227 -13.35 1.80 -19.70
N ARG A 228 -13.29 0.46 -19.86
CA ARG A 228 -13.33 -0.20 -21.17
C ARG A 228 -14.65 0.04 -21.90
N LEU A 229 -15.78 -0.08 -21.20
CA LEU A 229 -17.11 0.20 -21.78
C LEU A 229 -17.23 1.66 -22.27
N MET A 230 -16.61 2.61 -21.55
CA MET A 230 -16.53 4.01 -21.95
C MET A 230 -15.53 4.27 -23.10
N GLY A 231 -14.74 3.27 -23.49
CA GLY A 231 -13.84 3.32 -24.63
C GLY A 231 -12.37 3.52 -24.30
N ALA A 232 -11.95 3.29 -23.05
CA ALA A 232 -10.53 3.31 -22.68
C ALA A 232 -9.77 2.18 -23.42
N GLU A 233 -8.73 2.54 -24.16
CA GLU A 233 -7.87 1.58 -24.87
C GLU A 233 -6.70 1.10 -24.01
N ARG A 234 -6.29 1.90 -23.02
CA ARG A 234 -5.20 1.57 -22.08
C ARG A 234 -5.64 1.85 -20.66
N VAL A 235 -5.60 0.81 -19.84
CA VAL A 235 -5.94 0.89 -18.40
C VAL A 235 -4.80 0.30 -17.62
N HIS A 236 -4.17 1.12 -16.78
CA HIS A 236 -3.05 0.73 -15.91
C HIS A 236 -3.48 0.83 -14.46
N LEU A 237 -2.94 -0.04 -13.61
CA LEU A 237 -3.18 -0.05 -12.18
C LEU A 237 -1.86 0.10 -11.43
N TYR A 238 -1.80 1.10 -10.56
CA TYR A 238 -0.68 1.37 -9.67
C TYR A 238 -1.14 1.35 -8.23
N ALA A 239 -0.42 0.62 -7.38
CA ALA A 239 -0.71 0.62 -5.95
C ALA A 239 0.57 0.56 -5.11
N THR A 240 0.46 0.99 -3.85
CA THR A 240 1.58 0.87 -2.94
C THR A 240 1.75 -0.57 -2.48
N HIS A 241 0.65 -1.26 -2.13
CA HIS A 241 0.70 -2.62 -1.59
C HIS A 241 -0.08 -3.61 -2.45
N GLY A 242 0.58 -4.68 -2.93
CA GLY A 242 -0.05 -5.75 -3.70
C GLY A 242 -0.05 -7.07 -2.94
N PHE A 243 -1.23 -7.55 -2.52
CA PHE A 243 -1.42 -8.86 -1.90
C PHE A 243 -1.83 -9.93 -2.89
N PHE A 244 -2.62 -9.56 -3.88
CA PHE A 244 -3.07 -10.46 -4.95
C PHE A 244 -3.70 -11.77 -4.43
N THR A 245 -4.56 -11.68 -3.41
CA THR A 245 -5.14 -12.86 -2.74
C THR A 245 -5.95 -13.78 -3.66
N LYS A 246 -6.39 -13.26 -4.83
CA LYS A 246 -7.03 -14.04 -5.90
C LYS A 246 -6.15 -14.23 -7.14
N GLY A 247 -4.84 -13.92 -7.01
CA GLY A 247 -3.89 -13.95 -8.11
C GLY A 247 -4.00 -12.76 -9.05
N LYS A 248 -2.95 -12.55 -9.87
CA LYS A 248 -2.89 -11.44 -10.84
C LYS A 248 -3.74 -11.66 -12.08
N GLN A 249 -4.07 -12.92 -12.39
CA GLN A 249 -4.89 -13.30 -13.56
C GLN A 249 -6.32 -12.70 -13.53
N VAL A 250 -6.79 -12.21 -12.39
CA VAL A 250 -8.10 -11.53 -12.31
C VAL A 250 -8.15 -10.25 -13.15
N PHE A 251 -6.99 -9.69 -13.50
CA PHE A 251 -6.84 -8.47 -14.30
C PHE A 251 -6.73 -8.71 -15.81
N ASP A 252 -6.54 -9.97 -16.25
CA ASP A 252 -6.28 -10.32 -17.64
C ASP A 252 -7.42 -9.84 -18.54
N GLY A 253 -7.05 -9.16 -19.63
CA GLY A 253 -8.00 -8.62 -20.61
C GLY A 253 -8.78 -7.37 -20.15
N ILE A 254 -8.57 -6.89 -18.94
CA ILE A 254 -9.24 -5.72 -18.37
C ILE A 254 -8.23 -4.60 -18.08
N ILE A 255 -7.14 -4.93 -17.40
CA ILE A 255 -6.05 -4.02 -17.05
C ILE A 255 -4.79 -4.47 -17.77
N ASP A 256 -4.15 -3.54 -18.49
CA ASP A 256 -2.99 -3.87 -19.34
C ASP A 256 -1.71 -4.03 -18.52
N GLU A 257 -1.54 -3.19 -17.49
CA GLU A 257 -0.35 -3.22 -16.64
C GLU A 257 -0.72 -3.03 -15.18
N VAL A 258 -0.05 -3.81 -14.31
CA VAL A 258 -0.22 -3.72 -12.84
C VAL A 258 1.16 -3.53 -12.22
N HIS A 259 1.35 -2.40 -11.55
CA HIS A 259 2.58 -2.04 -10.86
C HIS A 259 2.32 -1.82 -9.37
N VAL A 260 3.20 -2.36 -8.53
CA VAL A 260 3.15 -2.17 -7.07
C VAL A 260 4.52 -1.88 -6.50
N VAL A 261 4.56 -1.04 -5.48
CA VAL A 261 5.80 -0.74 -4.74
C VAL A 261 6.18 -1.95 -3.89
N ASN A 262 5.24 -2.46 -3.12
CA ASN A 262 5.41 -3.60 -2.23
C ASN A 262 4.60 -4.80 -2.74
N ASP A 263 5.26 -5.73 -3.41
CA ASP A 263 4.64 -6.98 -3.87
C ASP A 263 4.78 -8.05 -2.77
N SER A 264 3.65 -8.48 -2.20
CA SER A 264 3.65 -9.50 -1.14
C SER A 264 4.15 -10.86 -1.62
N SER A 265 4.12 -11.13 -2.92
CA SER A 265 4.65 -12.37 -3.52
C SER A 265 6.17 -12.35 -3.70
N LYS A 266 6.82 -11.18 -3.57
CA LYS A 266 8.26 -10.99 -3.76
C LYS A 266 8.89 -10.47 -2.47
N ILE A 267 10.12 -10.93 -2.17
CA ILE A 267 10.95 -10.33 -1.13
C ILE A 267 11.57 -9.06 -1.72
N THR A 268 10.91 -7.92 -1.53
CA THR A 268 11.49 -6.63 -1.88
C THR A 268 12.19 -6.10 -0.63
N LEU A 269 13.51 -5.99 -0.66
CA LEU A 269 14.26 -5.25 0.34
C LEU A 269 13.88 -3.78 0.16
N LEU A 270 13.12 -3.24 1.09
CA LEU A 270 12.93 -1.79 1.17
C LEU A 270 14.32 -1.20 1.41
N GLY A 271 14.85 -0.49 0.42
CA GLY A 271 16.22 -0.01 0.44
C GLY A 271 16.48 0.88 1.65
N TRP A 272 17.57 0.60 2.34
CA TRP A 272 18.17 1.52 3.29
C TRP A 272 18.59 2.76 2.51
N ARG A 273 17.83 3.85 2.59
CA ARG A 273 18.38 5.17 2.26
C ARG A 273 19.10 5.64 3.52
N GLU A 274 20.43 5.71 3.39
CA GLU A 274 21.30 6.29 4.41
C GLU A 274 20.93 7.75 4.68
#